data_bdb82fef6027dbe9c8b4294913f2413d
#
_entry.id   bdb82fef6027dbe9c8b4294913f2413d
#
_cell.length_a   1.000
_cell.length_b   1.000
_cell.length_c   1.000
_cell.angle_alpha   90.00
_cell.angle_beta   90.00
_cell.angle_gamma   90.00
#
_symmetry.space_group_name_H-M   'P 1'
#
loop_
_entity.id
_entity.type
_entity.pdbx_description
1 polymer ?
#
loop_
_entity_poly.entity_id
_entity_poly.type
_entity_poly.pdbx_seq_one_letter_code
_entity_poly.pdbx_strand_id
1 'polypeptide(L)'
;MAQFFTFTPKRKEDGAIDFYTLMDVFDERKEDGTTSPAGHGERKIKFNDMKVLIATEKPFAKKAVDGIKKIITDAGYEVALLEKYTDKAQLLAAVADANALIIRSDKVTAEVIEAAKNLKIVVRAGAGYDNVDLAAATAKGIVVMNTPGQNSNAVAELALGMMVFMARNQFTPGTGSELKGKTLAIHAYGNVGKLVGRKGKALGMNVIAFDPFITDAKVFEADGVKKVDSIEELYAQADYLSLHIPATEQT
;
A
#
# COMPACT_ATOMS: atom_id res chain seq x y z
N MET A 1 3.27 -16.48 15.15
CA MET A 1 2.39 -15.28 15.04
C MET A 1 3.12 -14.30 14.14
N ALA A 2 2.65 -14.08 12.90
CA ALA A 2 3.33 -13.18 11.96
C ALA A 2 3.25 -11.74 12.50
N GLN A 3 4.39 -11.09 12.72
CA GLN A 3 4.42 -9.69 13.11
C GLN A 3 4.29 -8.84 11.83
N PHE A 4 3.11 -8.29 11.61
CA PHE A 4 2.88 -7.27 10.59
C PHE A 4 3.29 -5.91 11.13
N PHE A 5 4.22 -5.27 10.46
CA PHE A 5 4.52 -3.86 10.71
C PHE A 5 3.87 -3.03 9.61
N THR A 6 2.80 -2.32 9.97
CA THR A 6 2.27 -1.26 9.12
C THR A 6 3.10 -0.02 9.35
N PHE A 7 3.91 0.35 8.37
CA PHE A 7 4.74 1.54 8.47
C PHE A 7 4.02 2.72 7.81
N THR A 8 3.68 3.73 8.61
CA THR A 8 3.28 5.04 8.10
C THR A 8 4.53 5.91 8.09
N PRO A 9 5.13 6.21 6.92
CA PRO A 9 6.34 7.00 6.88
C PRO A 9 6.08 8.39 7.46
N LYS A 10 6.94 8.83 8.40
CA LYS A 10 6.94 10.21 8.85
C LYS A 10 7.32 11.10 7.65
N ARG A 11 6.64 12.22 7.51
CA ARG A 11 6.98 13.23 6.50
C ARG A 11 7.82 14.30 7.15
N LYS A 12 8.84 14.78 6.45
CA LYS A 12 9.59 15.99 6.76
C LYS A 12 8.68 17.21 6.57
N GLU A 13 9.07 18.35 7.11
CA GLU A 13 8.31 19.62 6.96
C GLU A 13 8.09 20.05 5.50
N ASP A 14 8.94 19.60 4.58
CA ASP A 14 8.84 19.80 3.13
C ASP A 14 7.89 18.81 2.43
N GLY A 15 7.24 17.91 3.18
CA GLY A 15 6.34 16.88 2.66
C GLY A 15 7.03 15.61 2.13
N ALA A 16 8.36 15.58 2.09
CA ALA A 16 9.12 14.40 1.68
C ALA A 16 9.03 13.28 2.74
N ILE A 17 9.09 12.02 2.28
CA ILE A 17 9.09 10.86 3.18
C ILE A 17 10.41 10.82 3.94
N ASP A 18 10.34 10.70 5.28
CA ASP A 18 11.52 10.51 6.10
C ASP A 18 11.93 9.02 6.10
N PHE A 19 12.91 8.70 5.25
CA PHE A 19 13.42 7.33 5.10
C PHE A 19 14.36 6.89 6.23
N TYR A 20 14.84 7.80 7.08
CA TYR A 20 15.72 7.41 8.19
C TYR A 20 14.99 6.57 9.25
N THR A 21 13.68 6.72 9.37
CA THR A 21 12.85 5.85 10.24
C THR A 21 12.78 4.40 9.71
N LEU A 22 13.10 4.14 8.44
CA LEU A 22 13.15 2.79 7.88
C LEU A 22 14.42 2.04 8.33
N MET A 23 15.48 2.77 8.68
CA MET A 23 16.78 2.21 9.06
C MET A 23 16.80 1.73 10.51
N ASP A 24 15.93 2.27 11.39
CA ASP A 24 15.84 1.83 12.79
C ASP A 24 15.31 0.39 12.96
N VAL A 25 14.71 -0.18 11.90
CA VAL A 25 14.20 -1.56 11.90
C VAL A 25 15.34 -2.59 11.79
N PHE A 26 16.53 -2.15 11.37
CA PHE A 26 17.71 -3.04 11.22
C PHE A 26 18.59 -3.14 12.47
N ASP A 27 18.22 -2.44 13.55
CA ASP A 27 18.91 -2.59 14.83
C ASP A 27 18.54 -3.94 15.47
N GLU A 28 19.55 -4.76 15.76
CA GLU A 28 19.39 -6.10 16.33
C GLU A 28 18.58 -6.02 17.64
N ARG A 29 17.31 -6.44 17.62
CA ARG A 29 16.59 -6.76 18.84
C ARG A 29 17.22 -8.01 19.45
N LYS A 30 17.73 -7.86 20.68
CA LYS A 30 18.09 -9.01 21.51
C LYS A 30 16.85 -9.86 21.77
N GLU A 31 17.03 -11.16 21.93
CA GLU A 31 15.95 -12.13 22.21
C GLU A 31 15.12 -11.80 23.45
N ASP A 32 15.56 -10.90 24.32
CA ASP A 32 14.89 -10.44 25.55
C ASP A 32 13.99 -9.21 25.35
N GLY A 33 13.89 -8.66 24.17
CA GLY A 33 13.03 -7.52 23.85
C GLY A 33 13.57 -6.15 24.28
N THR A 34 14.78 -6.06 24.84
CA THR A 34 15.42 -4.82 25.26
C THR A 34 16.26 -4.23 24.12
N THR A 35 16.16 -2.91 23.92
CA THR A 35 17.09 -2.15 23.08
C THR A 35 18.33 -1.85 23.90
N SER A 36 19.51 -2.27 23.41
CA SER A 36 20.78 -1.89 24.03
C SER A 36 21.02 -0.39 23.79
N PRO A 37 21.32 0.42 24.82
CA PRO A 37 21.84 1.74 24.57
C PRO A 37 23.16 1.61 23.83
N ALA A 38 23.34 2.37 22.75
CA ALA A 38 24.51 2.36 21.92
C ALA A 38 25.80 2.50 22.74
N GLY A 39 26.42 1.40 23.06
CA GLY A 39 27.82 1.36 23.48
C GLY A 39 28.63 1.60 22.20
N HIS A 40 29.42 2.66 22.20
CA HIS A 40 30.34 3.02 21.14
C HIS A 40 31.39 1.94 20.91
N GLY A 41 31.03 0.89 20.21
CA GLY A 41 31.93 -0.04 19.57
C GLY A 41 31.69 0.07 18.08
N GLU A 42 32.61 0.75 17.36
CA GLU A 42 32.60 0.82 15.91
C GLU A 42 32.62 -0.58 15.30
N ARG A 43 31.47 -1.25 15.17
CA ARG A 43 31.31 -2.25 14.14
C ARG A 43 31.11 -1.51 12.84
N LYS A 44 32.19 -1.28 12.11
CA LYS A 44 32.16 -0.97 10.70
C LYS A 44 31.56 -2.18 9.98
N ILE A 45 30.23 -2.32 10.01
CA ILE A 45 29.54 -3.07 8.97
C ILE A 45 29.87 -2.30 7.70
N LYS A 46 30.61 -2.90 6.80
CA LYS A 46 30.82 -2.35 5.47
C LYS A 46 29.46 -2.34 4.79
N PHE A 47 28.74 -1.24 4.88
CA PHE A 47 27.43 -1.02 4.25
C PHE A 47 27.48 -1.12 2.72
N ASN A 48 28.68 -1.22 2.13
CA ASN A 48 28.93 -1.21 0.69
C ASN A 48 28.52 -2.49 -0.06
N ASP A 49 28.03 -3.54 0.64
CA ASP A 49 27.75 -4.83 0.01
C ASP A 49 26.24 -5.16 -0.04
N MET A 50 25.36 -4.23 0.35
CA MET A 50 23.89 -4.47 0.32
C MET A 50 23.33 -4.09 -1.04
N LYS A 51 22.72 -5.08 -1.71
CA LYS A 51 22.08 -4.92 -3.03
C LYS A 51 20.59 -4.81 -2.89
N VAL A 52 20.02 -3.71 -3.39
CA VAL A 52 18.58 -3.47 -3.49
C VAL A 52 18.14 -3.70 -4.93
N LEU A 53 17.32 -4.70 -5.15
CA LEU A 53 16.71 -4.98 -6.45
C LEU A 53 15.36 -4.28 -6.55
N ILE A 54 15.18 -3.46 -7.58
CA ILE A 54 13.86 -2.95 -8.00
C ILE A 54 13.39 -3.83 -9.15
N ALA A 55 12.36 -4.64 -8.94
CA ALA A 55 11.84 -5.55 -9.96
C ALA A 55 10.38 -5.23 -10.27
N THR A 56 10.09 -4.92 -11.55
CA THR A 56 8.73 -4.58 -11.99
C THR A 56 8.47 -5.01 -13.44
N GLU A 57 7.48 -5.89 -13.65
CA GLU A 57 6.96 -6.20 -15.00
C GLU A 57 6.36 -4.93 -15.64
N LYS A 58 5.57 -4.19 -14.86
CA LYS A 58 5.00 -2.89 -15.25
C LYS A 58 5.82 -1.78 -14.60
N PRO A 59 6.69 -1.09 -15.33
CA PRO A 59 7.62 -0.13 -14.78
C PRO A 59 6.94 0.97 -13.96
N PHE A 60 7.65 1.49 -12.98
CA PHE A 60 7.33 2.76 -12.36
C PHE A 60 7.52 3.92 -13.36
N ALA A 61 6.89 5.07 -13.08
CA ALA A 61 7.24 6.29 -13.79
C ALA A 61 8.74 6.59 -13.59
N LYS A 62 9.43 7.03 -14.65
CA LYS A 62 10.88 7.30 -14.63
C LYS A 62 11.30 8.16 -13.43
N LYS A 63 10.55 9.24 -13.15
CA LYS A 63 10.80 10.14 -12.01
C LYS A 63 10.78 9.39 -10.65
N ALA A 64 9.90 8.40 -10.50
CA ALA A 64 9.84 7.61 -9.28
C ALA A 64 11.05 6.67 -9.15
N VAL A 65 11.43 5.99 -10.24
CA VAL A 65 12.64 5.14 -10.27
C VAL A 65 13.88 5.96 -9.94
N ASP A 66 14.04 7.12 -10.57
CA ASP A 66 15.20 8.00 -10.35
C ASP A 66 15.25 8.46 -8.88
N GLY A 67 14.11 8.78 -8.28
CA GLY A 67 14.01 9.14 -6.86
C GLY A 67 14.37 7.98 -5.92
N ILE A 68 13.84 6.79 -6.19
CA ILE A 68 14.16 5.57 -5.41
C ILE A 68 15.66 5.25 -5.51
N LYS A 69 16.21 5.24 -6.73
CA LYS A 69 17.65 4.99 -6.95
C LYS A 69 18.50 5.99 -6.18
N LYS A 70 18.18 7.29 -6.29
CA LYS A 70 18.92 8.33 -5.57
C LYS A 70 18.96 8.06 -4.06
N ILE A 71 17.82 7.75 -3.45
CA ILE A 71 17.74 7.48 -2.01
C ILE A 71 18.61 6.29 -1.63
N ILE A 72 18.56 5.21 -2.41
CA ILE A 72 19.30 3.98 -2.14
C ILE A 72 20.80 4.22 -2.29
N THR A 73 21.22 4.93 -3.35
CA THR A 73 22.64 5.24 -3.59
C THR A 73 23.21 6.26 -2.59
N ASP A 74 22.40 7.26 -2.20
CA ASP A 74 22.79 8.22 -1.15
C ASP A 74 22.99 7.52 0.21
N ALA A 75 22.28 6.41 0.45
CA ALA A 75 22.46 5.55 1.61
C ALA A 75 23.66 4.58 1.49
N GLY A 76 24.38 4.59 0.37
CA GLY A 76 25.58 3.76 0.15
C GLY A 76 25.29 2.33 -0.31
N TYR A 77 24.07 2.02 -0.77
CA TYR A 77 23.70 0.68 -1.23
C TYR A 77 23.80 0.56 -2.76
N GLU A 78 24.06 -0.66 -3.24
CA GLU A 78 23.99 -1.01 -4.65
C GLU A 78 22.53 -1.08 -5.11
N VAL A 79 22.23 -0.55 -6.30
CA VAL A 79 20.90 -0.63 -6.94
C VAL A 79 20.97 -1.50 -8.18
N ALA A 80 20.16 -2.54 -8.20
CA ALA A 80 19.87 -3.30 -9.41
C ALA A 80 18.44 -2.99 -9.89
N LEU A 81 18.24 -2.97 -11.19
CA LEU A 81 16.95 -2.70 -11.81
C LEU A 81 16.60 -3.82 -12.80
N LEU A 82 15.42 -4.42 -12.61
CA LEU A 82 14.82 -5.38 -13.53
C LEU A 82 13.43 -4.89 -13.91
N GLU A 83 13.30 -4.31 -15.09
CA GLU A 83 12.03 -3.78 -15.60
C GLU A 83 11.57 -4.52 -16.84
N LYS A 84 10.24 -4.59 -17.03
CA LYS A 84 9.61 -5.17 -18.23
C LYS A 84 10.02 -6.62 -18.50
N TYR A 85 10.38 -7.35 -17.47
CA TYR A 85 10.67 -8.76 -17.63
C TYR A 85 9.38 -9.53 -17.97
N THR A 86 9.52 -10.55 -18.78
CA THR A 86 8.39 -11.34 -19.29
C THR A 86 8.46 -12.80 -18.85
N ASP A 87 9.61 -13.18 -18.28
CA ASP A 87 9.85 -14.53 -17.79
C ASP A 87 10.20 -14.49 -16.30
N LYS A 88 9.53 -15.33 -15.54
CA LYS A 88 9.79 -15.53 -14.10
C LYS A 88 11.25 -15.91 -13.83
N ALA A 89 11.89 -16.64 -14.73
CA ALA A 89 13.30 -17.01 -14.61
C ALA A 89 14.22 -15.80 -14.48
N GLN A 90 13.88 -14.67 -15.12
CA GLN A 90 14.63 -13.42 -15.00
C GLN A 90 14.56 -12.86 -13.55
N LEU A 91 13.37 -12.92 -12.93
CA LEU A 91 13.21 -12.52 -11.54
C LEU A 91 13.95 -13.44 -10.58
N LEU A 92 13.87 -14.77 -10.78
CA LEU A 92 14.58 -15.75 -9.97
C LEU A 92 16.10 -15.55 -10.03
N ALA A 93 16.64 -15.28 -11.21
CA ALA A 93 18.07 -15.00 -11.38
C ALA A 93 18.47 -13.67 -10.70
N ALA A 94 17.66 -12.61 -10.87
CA ALA A 94 17.98 -11.28 -10.35
C ALA A 94 17.88 -11.20 -8.82
N VAL A 95 16.97 -11.98 -8.20
CA VAL A 95 16.76 -11.94 -6.75
C VAL A 95 17.77 -12.76 -5.96
N ALA A 96 18.53 -13.63 -6.63
CA ALA A 96 19.39 -14.64 -6.00
C ALA A 96 20.44 -14.04 -5.04
N ASP A 97 20.98 -12.87 -5.35
CA ASP A 97 21.99 -12.16 -4.57
C ASP A 97 21.48 -10.88 -3.91
N ALA A 98 20.19 -10.53 -4.10
CA ALA A 98 19.59 -9.33 -3.54
C ALA A 98 19.39 -9.45 -2.02
N ASN A 99 19.64 -8.34 -1.31
CA ASN A 99 19.37 -8.22 0.14
C ASN A 99 18.01 -7.57 0.41
N ALA A 100 17.55 -6.70 -0.49
CA ALA A 100 16.23 -6.07 -0.45
C ALA A 100 15.58 -6.14 -1.82
N LEU A 101 14.26 -6.33 -1.84
CA LEU A 101 13.47 -6.39 -3.06
C LEU A 101 12.34 -5.35 -3.01
N ILE A 102 12.29 -4.46 -3.98
CA ILE A 102 11.20 -3.51 -4.17
C ILE A 102 10.37 -3.97 -5.37
N ILE A 103 9.09 -4.18 -5.15
CA ILE A 103 8.13 -4.61 -6.17
C ILE A 103 6.92 -3.67 -6.24
N ARG A 104 6.14 -3.78 -7.30
CA ARG A 104 4.84 -3.11 -7.44
C ARG A 104 3.69 -4.12 -7.42
N SER A 105 3.40 -4.76 -8.53
CA SER A 105 2.35 -5.79 -8.68
C SER A 105 2.90 -7.18 -9.00
N ASP A 106 4.19 -7.31 -8.96
CA ASP A 106 4.92 -8.53 -9.25
C ASP A 106 4.66 -9.57 -8.16
N LYS A 107 4.58 -10.83 -8.54
CA LYS A 107 4.30 -11.92 -7.61
C LYS A 107 5.59 -12.41 -6.96
N VAL A 108 5.69 -12.29 -5.64
CA VAL A 108 6.75 -12.88 -4.82
C VAL A 108 6.22 -14.16 -4.21
N THR A 109 6.32 -15.24 -4.98
CA THR A 109 5.88 -16.59 -4.58
C THR A 109 6.94 -17.25 -3.69
N ALA A 110 6.59 -18.39 -3.05
CA ALA A 110 7.53 -19.21 -2.31
C ALA A 110 8.80 -19.54 -3.11
N GLU A 111 8.68 -19.81 -4.41
CA GLU A 111 9.82 -20.08 -5.30
C GLU A 111 10.76 -18.87 -5.44
N VAL A 112 10.22 -17.64 -5.54
CA VAL A 112 11.03 -16.41 -5.56
C VAL A 112 11.75 -16.24 -4.23
N ILE A 113 11.07 -16.49 -3.13
CA ILE A 113 11.63 -16.44 -1.77
C ILE A 113 12.72 -17.51 -1.58
N GLU A 114 12.52 -18.70 -2.14
CA GLU A 114 13.52 -19.77 -2.11
C GLU A 114 14.78 -19.41 -2.91
N ALA A 115 14.63 -18.80 -4.07
CA ALA A 115 15.76 -18.35 -4.90
C ALA A 115 16.57 -17.22 -4.22
N ALA A 116 15.92 -16.40 -3.41
CA ALA A 116 16.48 -15.21 -2.78
C ALA A 116 17.29 -15.57 -1.50
N LYS A 117 18.55 -15.99 -1.66
CA LYS A 117 19.39 -16.52 -0.57
C LYS A 117 19.76 -15.48 0.49
N ASN A 118 19.90 -14.22 0.09
CA ASN A 118 20.38 -13.13 0.95
C ASN A 118 19.26 -12.14 1.34
N LEU A 119 18.02 -12.37 0.89
CA LEU A 119 16.92 -11.44 1.05
C LEU A 119 16.53 -11.28 2.52
N LYS A 120 16.43 -10.02 2.96
CA LYS A 120 16.01 -9.63 4.31
C LYS A 120 14.66 -8.94 4.31
N ILE A 121 14.32 -8.25 3.23
CA ILE A 121 13.12 -7.43 3.16
C ILE A 121 12.53 -7.41 1.76
N VAL A 122 11.21 -7.47 1.68
CA VAL A 122 10.41 -7.18 0.49
C VAL A 122 9.58 -5.93 0.76
N VAL A 123 9.69 -4.93 -0.09
CA VAL A 123 8.88 -3.70 -0.02
C VAL A 123 7.92 -3.68 -1.21
N ARG A 124 6.63 -3.81 -0.94
CA ARG A 124 5.59 -3.62 -1.94
C ARG A 124 5.22 -2.14 -2.03
N ALA A 125 5.53 -1.50 -3.15
CA ALA A 125 5.15 -0.11 -3.41
C ALA A 125 3.65 0.00 -3.73
N GLY A 126 2.83 -0.06 -2.71
CA GLY A 126 1.37 0.03 -2.76
C GLY A 126 0.70 -0.51 -1.49
N ALA A 127 -0.63 -0.48 -1.43
CA ALA A 127 -1.37 -0.81 -0.22
C ALA A 127 -1.62 -2.32 -0.03
N GLY A 128 -2.09 -3.03 -1.07
CA GLY A 128 -2.29 -4.48 -1.01
C GLY A 128 -0.97 -5.23 -0.93
N TYR A 129 -0.96 -6.45 -0.43
CA TYR A 129 0.22 -7.32 -0.33
C TYR A 129 -0.10 -8.79 -0.62
N ASP A 130 -1.24 -9.03 -1.22
CA ASP A 130 -1.74 -10.33 -1.67
C ASP A 130 -0.86 -10.98 -2.76
N ASN A 131 0.03 -10.20 -3.37
CA ASN A 131 1.01 -10.65 -4.34
C ASN A 131 2.32 -11.17 -3.70
N VAL A 132 2.44 -11.21 -2.36
CA VAL A 132 3.61 -11.75 -1.64
C VAL A 132 3.19 -12.94 -0.79
N ASP A 133 3.91 -14.05 -0.90
CA ASP A 133 3.74 -15.21 -0.05
C ASP A 133 4.30 -14.93 1.36
N LEU A 134 3.41 -14.50 2.24
CA LEU A 134 3.76 -14.12 3.61
C LEU A 134 4.20 -15.32 4.46
N ALA A 135 3.64 -16.49 4.21
CA ALA A 135 4.02 -17.69 4.96
C ALA A 135 5.46 -18.11 4.67
N ALA A 136 5.83 -18.14 3.38
CA ALA A 136 7.18 -18.42 2.94
C ALA A 136 8.19 -17.34 3.42
N ALA A 137 7.80 -16.06 3.35
CA ALA A 137 8.64 -14.96 3.84
C ALA A 137 8.89 -15.08 5.35
N THR A 138 7.84 -15.34 6.13
CA THR A 138 7.93 -15.52 7.58
C THR A 138 8.82 -16.70 7.95
N ALA A 139 8.69 -17.84 7.26
CA ALA A 139 9.50 -19.03 7.50
C ALA A 139 11.00 -18.78 7.31
N LYS A 140 11.36 -17.83 6.43
CA LYS A 140 12.76 -17.40 6.22
C LYS A 140 13.18 -16.15 7.00
N GLY A 141 12.32 -15.62 7.86
CA GLY A 141 12.61 -14.39 8.62
C GLY A 141 12.71 -13.14 7.74
N ILE A 142 12.09 -13.15 6.54
CA ILE A 142 12.07 -12.01 5.62
C ILE A 142 10.94 -11.07 6.03
N VAL A 143 11.27 -9.80 6.23
CA VAL A 143 10.28 -8.75 6.52
C VAL A 143 9.53 -8.38 5.24
N VAL A 144 8.21 -8.25 5.32
CA VAL A 144 7.39 -7.76 4.20
C VAL A 144 6.74 -6.44 4.61
N MET A 145 6.93 -5.41 3.81
CA MET A 145 6.40 -4.07 4.03
C MET A 145 5.57 -3.60 2.83
N ASN A 146 4.59 -2.76 3.11
CA ASN A 146 3.77 -2.09 2.10
C ASN A 146 3.73 -0.57 2.35
N THR A 147 3.08 0.19 1.44
CA THR A 147 2.94 1.65 1.55
C THR A 147 1.45 2.04 1.60
N PRO A 148 0.74 1.77 2.72
CA PRO A 148 -0.69 2.04 2.82
C PRO A 148 -0.97 3.55 2.74
N GLY A 149 -2.09 3.89 2.10
CA GLY A 149 -2.58 5.26 2.03
C GLY A 149 -1.95 6.15 0.95
N GLN A 150 -0.81 5.78 0.37
CA GLN A 150 -0.08 6.65 -0.56
C GLN A 150 -0.81 6.92 -1.89
N ASN A 151 -1.60 5.96 -2.36
CA ASN A 151 -2.41 6.07 -3.58
C ASN A 151 -3.89 6.32 -3.29
N SER A 152 -4.30 6.46 -2.04
CA SER A 152 -5.72 6.49 -1.66
C SER A 152 -6.50 7.63 -2.31
N ASN A 153 -5.86 8.80 -2.46
CA ASN A 153 -6.52 9.93 -3.12
C ASN A 153 -6.78 9.67 -4.60
N ALA A 154 -5.80 9.09 -5.31
CA ALA A 154 -5.97 8.75 -6.73
C ALA A 154 -7.08 7.69 -6.94
N VAL A 155 -7.16 6.69 -6.04
CA VAL A 155 -8.24 5.69 -6.08
C VAL A 155 -9.60 6.33 -5.82
N ALA A 156 -9.70 7.24 -4.85
CA ALA A 156 -10.93 7.96 -4.55
C ALA A 156 -11.38 8.86 -5.73
N GLU A 157 -10.45 9.53 -6.38
CA GLU A 157 -10.73 10.35 -7.57
C GLU A 157 -11.21 9.49 -8.74
N LEU A 158 -10.59 8.33 -8.96
CA LEU A 158 -11.04 7.40 -9.98
C LEU A 158 -12.46 6.90 -9.70
N ALA A 159 -12.77 6.52 -8.46
CA ALA A 159 -14.10 6.07 -8.08
C ALA A 159 -15.18 7.14 -8.37
N LEU A 160 -14.93 8.39 -7.98
CA LEU A 160 -15.85 9.50 -8.28
C LEU A 160 -15.92 9.80 -9.79
N GLY A 161 -14.80 9.75 -10.49
CA GLY A 161 -14.74 9.90 -11.94
C GLY A 161 -15.61 8.87 -12.67
N MET A 162 -15.54 7.60 -12.22
CA MET A 162 -16.39 6.52 -12.75
C MET A 162 -17.89 6.77 -12.46
N MET A 163 -18.24 7.25 -11.27
CA MET A 163 -19.63 7.60 -10.93
C MET A 163 -20.15 8.72 -11.84
N VAL A 164 -19.35 9.78 -12.04
CA VAL A 164 -19.71 10.86 -12.98
C VAL A 164 -19.85 10.32 -14.41
N PHE A 165 -18.93 9.50 -14.85
CA PHE A 165 -18.95 8.88 -16.18
C PHE A 165 -20.25 8.08 -16.40
N MET A 166 -20.65 7.27 -15.42
CA MET A 166 -21.89 6.50 -15.47
C MET A 166 -23.13 7.41 -15.42
N ALA A 167 -23.17 8.38 -14.51
CA ALA A 167 -24.27 9.33 -14.39
C ALA A 167 -24.49 10.14 -15.67
N ARG A 168 -23.43 10.42 -16.42
CA ARG A 168 -23.45 11.15 -17.69
C ARG A 168 -23.54 10.23 -18.91
N ASN A 169 -24.06 9.01 -18.74
CA ASN A 169 -24.24 8.03 -19.81
C ASN A 169 -22.95 7.81 -20.63
N GLN A 170 -21.81 7.61 -19.91
CA GLN A 170 -20.49 7.40 -20.50
C GLN A 170 -20.04 8.54 -21.45
N PHE A 171 -20.54 9.75 -21.19
CA PHE A 171 -20.35 10.96 -22.03
C PHE A 171 -20.86 10.80 -23.47
N THR A 172 -21.75 9.86 -23.72
CA THR A 172 -22.46 9.75 -25.00
C THR A 172 -23.58 10.79 -25.07
N PRO A 173 -23.93 11.28 -26.28
CA PRO A 173 -25.07 12.19 -26.44
C PRO A 173 -26.36 11.61 -25.86
N GLY A 174 -27.08 12.40 -25.08
CA GLY A 174 -28.34 12.00 -24.44
C GLY A 174 -28.52 12.60 -23.05
N THR A 175 -29.64 12.26 -22.42
CA THR A 175 -29.97 12.72 -21.08
C THR A 175 -29.24 11.86 -20.04
N GLY A 176 -28.40 12.50 -19.24
CA GLY A 176 -27.77 11.87 -18.05
C GLY A 176 -28.56 12.22 -16.78
N SER A 177 -28.02 11.74 -15.65
CA SER A 177 -28.50 12.08 -14.31
C SER A 177 -27.41 12.86 -13.53
N GLU A 178 -27.82 13.40 -12.37
CA GLU A 178 -26.89 14.04 -11.43
C GLU A 178 -26.55 13.10 -10.28
N LEU A 179 -25.37 13.28 -9.70
CA LEU A 179 -24.98 12.61 -8.44
C LEU A 179 -25.60 13.29 -7.22
N LYS A 180 -25.89 14.60 -7.32
CA LYS A 180 -26.50 15.37 -6.25
C LYS A 180 -27.79 14.74 -5.76
N GLY A 181 -27.92 14.58 -4.43
CA GLY A 181 -29.08 13.98 -3.78
C GLY A 181 -29.14 12.45 -3.84
N LYS A 182 -28.29 11.79 -4.63
CA LYS A 182 -28.17 10.34 -4.67
C LYS A 182 -27.45 9.80 -3.44
N THR A 183 -27.75 8.59 -3.04
CA THR A 183 -27.08 7.91 -1.92
C THR A 183 -25.85 7.17 -2.39
N LEU A 184 -24.69 7.58 -1.86
CA LEU A 184 -23.43 6.88 -1.99
C LEU A 184 -23.21 5.99 -0.76
N ALA A 185 -23.25 4.70 -0.95
CA ALA A 185 -22.94 3.69 0.06
C ALA A 185 -21.47 3.28 -0.03
N ILE A 186 -20.76 3.31 1.08
CA ILE A 186 -19.32 2.97 1.18
C ILE A 186 -19.13 1.78 2.09
N HIS A 187 -18.65 0.67 1.52
CA HIS A 187 -18.28 -0.51 2.28
C HIS A 187 -16.79 -0.48 2.58
N ALA A 188 -16.43 -0.38 3.83
CA ALA A 188 -15.16 -0.06 4.47
C ALA A 188 -14.78 1.42 4.42
N TYR A 189 -14.61 2.00 5.60
CA TYR A 189 -14.36 3.43 5.80
C TYR A 189 -12.92 3.71 6.24
N GLY A 190 -11.96 3.00 5.60
CA GLY A 190 -10.52 3.17 5.75
C GLY A 190 -9.97 4.37 4.94
N ASN A 191 -8.69 4.29 4.56
CA ASN A 191 -7.99 5.39 3.87
C ASN A 191 -8.67 5.84 2.57
N VAL A 192 -9.16 4.92 1.75
CA VAL A 192 -9.85 5.24 0.49
C VAL A 192 -11.30 5.66 0.77
N GLY A 193 -12.03 4.86 1.57
CA GLY A 193 -13.44 5.11 1.86
C GLY A 193 -13.71 6.50 2.44
N LYS A 194 -12.86 6.98 3.36
CA LYS A 194 -12.93 8.34 3.91
C LYS A 194 -12.79 9.41 2.82
N LEU A 195 -11.85 9.25 1.92
CA LEU A 195 -11.64 10.21 0.83
C LEU A 195 -12.80 10.19 -0.18
N VAL A 196 -13.35 9.01 -0.50
CA VAL A 196 -14.55 8.88 -1.33
C VAL A 196 -15.75 9.54 -0.65
N GLY A 197 -15.92 9.31 0.65
CA GLY A 197 -17.00 9.92 1.43
C GLY A 197 -16.96 11.44 1.42
N ARG A 198 -15.80 12.03 1.74
CA ARG A 198 -15.60 13.49 1.70
C ARG A 198 -15.88 14.09 0.32
N LYS A 199 -15.37 13.44 -0.74
CA LYS A 199 -15.58 13.89 -2.12
C LYS A 199 -17.05 13.72 -2.57
N GLY A 200 -17.70 12.61 -2.19
CA GLY A 200 -19.14 12.39 -2.45
C GLY A 200 -20.01 13.45 -1.77
N LYS A 201 -19.69 13.81 -0.51
CA LYS A 201 -20.35 14.93 0.19
C LYS A 201 -20.18 16.25 -0.54
N ALA A 202 -18.97 16.54 -1.03
CA ALA A 202 -18.69 17.76 -1.80
C ALA A 202 -19.48 17.83 -3.13
N LEU A 203 -19.82 16.67 -3.71
CA LEU A 203 -20.70 16.57 -4.88
C LEU A 203 -22.20 16.62 -4.53
N GLY A 204 -22.55 16.83 -3.25
CA GLY A 204 -23.94 16.95 -2.79
C GLY A 204 -24.66 15.61 -2.66
N MET A 205 -23.93 14.50 -2.56
CA MET A 205 -24.52 13.18 -2.33
C MET A 205 -24.90 12.98 -0.85
N ASN A 206 -25.88 12.12 -0.60
CA ASN A 206 -26.13 11.54 0.71
C ASN A 206 -25.14 10.39 0.91
N VAL A 207 -24.21 10.51 1.87
CA VAL A 207 -23.17 9.49 2.05
C VAL A 207 -23.43 8.70 3.30
N ILE A 208 -23.51 7.38 3.15
CA ILE A 208 -23.62 6.39 4.22
C ILE A 208 -22.43 5.42 4.14
N ALA A 209 -21.99 4.88 5.26
CA ALA A 209 -20.87 3.96 5.27
C ALA A 209 -21.01 2.89 6.36
N PHE A 210 -20.44 1.73 6.09
CA PHE A 210 -20.28 0.61 7.00
C PHE A 210 -18.82 0.17 7.05
N ASP A 211 -18.31 -0.05 8.25
CA ASP A 211 -17.00 -0.66 8.49
C ASP A 211 -17.07 -1.45 9.82
N PRO A 212 -16.85 -2.77 9.81
CA PRO A 212 -16.96 -3.59 11.02
C PRO A 212 -15.87 -3.29 12.06
N PHE A 213 -14.75 -2.68 11.63
CA PHE A 213 -13.61 -2.37 12.49
C PHE A 213 -13.67 -0.95 13.07
N ILE A 214 -14.54 -0.08 12.55
CA ILE A 214 -14.72 1.29 13.02
C ILE A 214 -16.07 1.39 13.73
N THR A 215 -16.06 1.24 15.04
CA THR A 215 -17.27 1.28 15.88
C THR A 215 -17.69 2.68 16.30
N ASP A 216 -16.74 3.61 16.43
CA ASP A 216 -17.02 5.00 16.81
C ASP A 216 -17.67 5.80 15.66
N ALA A 217 -18.95 6.15 15.83
CA ALA A 217 -19.71 6.93 14.86
C ALA A 217 -19.09 8.31 14.58
N LYS A 218 -18.39 8.91 15.54
CA LYS A 218 -17.73 10.22 15.37
C LYS A 218 -16.72 10.24 14.22
N VAL A 219 -16.12 9.08 13.90
CA VAL A 219 -15.18 8.96 12.77
C VAL A 219 -15.88 9.23 11.44
N PHE A 220 -17.14 8.84 11.31
CA PHE A 220 -17.97 9.07 10.12
C PHE A 220 -18.57 10.49 10.13
N GLU A 221 -19.08 10.91 11.28
CA GLU A 221 -19.70 12.23 11.48
C GLU A 221 -18.74 13.38 11.19
N ALA A 222 -17.45 13.22 11.53
CA ALA A 222 -16.41 14.20 11.23
C ALA A 222 -16.29 14.54 9.73
N ASP A 223 -16.69 13.60 8.87
CA ASP A 223 -16.73 13.77 7.42
C ASP A 223 -18.16 14.06 6.90
N GLY A 224 -19.14 14.22 7.78
CA GLY A 224 -20.55 14.40 7.44
C GLY A 224 -21.18 13.14 6.83
N VAL A 225 -20.64 11.96 7.14
CA VAL A 225 -21.10 10.65 6.65
C VAL A 225 -21.94 9.98 7.73
N LYS A 226 -23.04 9.36 7.36
CA LYS A 226 -23.87 8.59 8.27
C LYS A 226 -23.32 7.16 8.38
N LYS A 227 -22.99 6.72 9.60
CA LYS A 227 -22.70 5.31 9.89
C LYS A 227 -24.00 4.50 9.79
N VAL A 228 -23.96 3.34 9.18
CA VAL A 228 -24.99 2.31 9.26
C VAL A 228 -24.44 1.08 10.00
N ASP A 229 -25.33 0.25 10.53
CA ASP A 229 -24.95 -0.81 11.46
C ASP A 229 -24.87 -2.20 10.81
N SER A 230 -25.32 -2.33 9.56
CA SER A 230 -25.19 -3.58 8.81
C SER A 230 -24.91 -3.35 7.33
N ILE A 231 -24.42 -4.42 6.68
CA ILE A 231 -24.18 -4.45 5.22
C ILE A 231 -25.51 -4.41 4.47
N GLU A 232 -26.53 -5.09 4.99
CA GLU A 232 -27.86 -5.13 4.41
C GLU A 232 -28.47 -3.74 4.38
N GLU A 233 -28.37 -2.99 5.51
CA GLU A 233 -28.82 -1.60 5.58
C GLU A 233 -28.06 -0.71 4.60
N LEU A 234 -26.73 -0.92 4.46
CA LEU A 234 -25.89 -0.17 3.54
C LEU A 234 -26.35 -0.39 2.09
N TYR A 235 -26.53 -1.62 1.68
CA TYR A 235 -26.83 -1.96 0.28
C TYR A 235 -28.25 -1.61 -0.10
N ALA A 236 -29.20 -1.75 0.84
CA ALA A 236 -30.62 -1.42 0.58
C ALA A 236 -30.87 0.06 0.26
N GLN A 237 -29.97 0.97 0.70
CA GLN A 237 -30.11 2.40 0.51
C GLN A 237 -29.25 2.95 -0.64
N ALA A 238 -28.45 2.13 -1.31
CA ALA A 238 -27.43 2.57 -2.26
C ALA A 238 -28.03 2.90 -3.64
N ASP A 239 -27.85 4.13 -4.10
CA ASP A 239 -27.90 4.45 -5.55
C ASP A 239 -26.55 4.14 -6.21
N TYR A 240 -25.45 4.38 -5.49
CA TYR A 240 -24.08 4.06 -5.86
C TYR A 240 -23.41 3.33 -4.72
N LEU A 241 -22.73 2.22 -5.03
CA LEU A 241 -21.98 1.42 -4.07
C LEU A 241 -20.49 1.45 -4.39
N SER A 242 -19.68 1.80 -3.41
CA SER A 242 -18.22 1.81 -3.52
C SER A 242 -17.60 0.84 -2.51
N LEU A 243 -16.91 -0.18 -3.02
CA LEU A 243 -16.29 -1.24 -2.22
C LEU A 243 -14.80 -0.94 -2.04
N HIS A 244 -14.34 -0.87 -0.78
CA HIS A 244 -12.94 -0.65 -0.40
C HIS A 244 -12.44 -1.72 0.57
N ILE A 245 -13.01 -2.90 0.46
CA ILE A 245 -12.70 -4.10 1.23
C ILE A 245 -11.62 -4.93 0.55
N PRO A 246 -10.82 -5.72 1.28
CA PRO A 246 -9.96 -6.72 0.67
C PRO A 246 -10.80 -7.84 0.07
N ALA A 247 -10.32 -8.45 -1.01
CA ALA A 247 -10.94 -9.67 -1.57
C ALA A 247 -10.57 -10.85 -0.68
N THR A 248 -11.54 -11.39 0.03
CA THR A 248 -11.42 -12.57 0.90
C THR A 248 -12.58 -13.53 0.64
N GLU A 249 -12.55 -14.73 1.24
CA GLU A 249 -13.69 -15.66 1.15
C GLU A 249 -14.99 -15.10 1.77
N GLN A 250 -14.87 -14.09 2.64
CA GLN A 250 -16.01 -13.48 3.35
C GLN A 250 -16.53 -12.22 2.65
N THR A 251 -15.78 -11.68 1.70
CA THR A 251 -16.05 -10.44 0.96
C THR A 251 -15.89 -10.63 -0.54
#